data_1d5600b7febe71839f2b155120911c02
#
_entry.id   1d5600b7febe71839f2b155120911c02
#
_cell.length_a   1.000
_cell.length_b   1.000
_cell.length_c   1.000
_cell.angle_alpha   90.00
_cell.angle_beta   90.00
_cell.angle_gamma   90.00
#
_symmetry.space_group_name_H-M   'P 1'
#
loop_
_entity.id
_entity.type
_entity.pdbx_description
1 polymer ?
#
loop_
_entity_poly.entity_id
_entity_poly.type
_entity_poly.pdbx_seq_one_letter_code
_entity_poly.pdbx_strand_id
1 'polypeptide(L)'
;GFLTFIDESHVTVPQLRGMYFGDRSRKDTLIDYGFRLPCARDNRPLTPDEFFARVGKVLFVSATPGDWELSVSNKIVEQIIRPTGLLDPVIEIRPITGQIDDLIGEIKERAAKDERILVTTLTKRMAEDLTDYLAQLGIRVKWLHSDIKALERVELLRDLRLGLFDVLVGVNLLREGLDLPEVSLVAIMEADKEGF
;
A
#
# COMPACT_ATOMS: atom_id res chain seq x y z
N GLY A 1 32.35 -8.72 10.27
CA GLY A 1 30.94 -8.44 10.44
C GLY A 1 30.43 -7.53 9.32
N PHE A 2 29.18 -7.64 8.97
CA PHE A 2 28.48 -6.80 8.00
C PHE A 2 27.50 -5.88 8.74
N LEU A 3 27.09 -4.79 8.10
CA LEU A 3 26.03 -3.89 8.54
C LEU A 3 24.76 -4.23 7.74
N THR A 4 23.66 -4.41 8.44
CA THR A 4 22.35 -4.71 7.83
C THR A 4 21.48 -3.46 7.90
N PHE A 5 20.95 -3.05 6.75
CA PHE A 5 19.91 -2.02 6.65
C PHE A 5 18.58 -2.73 6.48
N ILE A 6 17.60 -2.41 7.31
CA ILE A 6 16.22 -2.87 7.20
C ILE A 6 15.37 -1.66 6.85
N ASP A 7 15.08 -1.54 5.56
CA ASP A 7 14.25 -0.48 5.02
C ASP A 7 12.77 -0.79 5.26
N GLU A 8 11.95 0.26 5.41
CA GLU A 8 10.54 0.17 5.81
C GLU A 8 10.37 -0.82 6.98
N SER A 9 11.15 -0.61 8.03
CA SER A 9 11.28 -1.59 9.11
C SER A 9 9.96 -1.88 9.82
N HIS A 10 9.04 -0.91 9.89
CA HIS A 10 7.70 -1.08 10.45
C HIS A 10 6.85 -2.13 9.71
N VAL A 11 7.16 -2.43 8.45
CA VAL A 11 6.55 -3.51 7.65
C VAL A 11 7.45 -4.73 7.61
N THR A 12 8.76 -4.54 7.38
CA THR A 12 9.72 -5.62 7.17
C THR A 12 9.91 -6.47 8.43
N VAL A 13 9.99 -5.86 9.61
CA VAL A 13 10.20 -6.60 10.88
C VAL A 13 9.01 -7.51 11.22
N PRO A 14 7.74 -7.06 11.16
CA PRO A 14 6.61 -7.96 11.30
C PRO A 14 6.58 -9.10 10.29
N GLN A 15 6.96 -8.86 9.03
CA GLN A 15 7.06 -9.91 8.02
C GLN A 15 8.14 -10.95 8.37
N LEU A 16 9.33 -10.51 8.78
CA LEU A 16 10.40 -11.41 9.22
C LEU A 16 9.93 -12.30 10.39
N ARG A 17 9.21 -11.72 11.34
CA ARG A 17 8.63 -12.46 12.46
C ARG A 17 7.57 -13.46 12.02
N GLY A 18 6.71 -13.08 11.08
CA GLY A 18 5.65 -13.92 10.55
C GLY A 18 6.12 -15.08 9.69
N MET A 19 7.29 -14.97 9.04
CA MET A 19 7.77 -15.96 8.08
C MET A 19 7.92 -17.37 8.68
N TYR A 20 8.54 -17.49 9.85
CA TYR A 20 8.73 -18.77 10.52
C TYR A 20 7.40 -19.41 10.92
N PHE A 21 6.55 -18.64 11.60
CA PHE A 21 5.28 -19.15 12.10
C PHE A 21 4.30 -19.49 10.98
N GLY A 22 4.25 -18.69 9.92
CA GLY A 22 3.43 -18.96 8.75
C GLY A 22 3.87 -20.21 7.98
N ASP A 23 5.19 -20.39 7.78
CA ASP A 23 5.74 -21.59 7.13
C ASP A 23 5.47 -22.84 7.97
N ARG A 24 5.66 -22.77 9.28
CA ARG A 24 5.41 -23.87 10.20
C ARG A 24 3.94 -24.26 10.20
N SER A 25 3.03 -23.33 10.40
CA SER A 25 1.59 -23.60 10.41
C SER A 25 1.12 -24.28 9.13
N ARG A 26 1.57 -23.77 7.97
CA ARG A 26 1.26 -24.40 6.68
C ARG A 26 1.80 -25.82 6.57
N LYS A 27 3.03 -26.07 7.01
CA LYS A 27 3.65 -27.41 6.95
C LYS A 27 3.00 -28.37 7.91
N ASP A 28 2.67 -27.95 9.12
CA ASP A 28 1.97 -28.77 10.10
C ASP A 28 0.64 -29.24 9.52
N THR A 29 -0.16 -28.34 8.96
CA THR A 29 -1.41 -28.72 8.26
C THR A 29 -1.17 -29.73 7.14
N LEU A 30 -0.17 -29.53 6.28
CA LEU A 30 0.10 -30.44 5.16
C LEU A 30 0.61 -31.81 5.63
N ILE A 31 1.32 -31.88 6.75
CA ILE A 31 1.76 -33.14 7.37
C ILE A 31 0.58 -33.88 8.01
N ASP A 32 -0.24 -33.18 8.76
CA ASP A 32 -1.39 -33.76 9.44
C ASP A 32 -2.40 -34.37 8.46
N TYR A 33 -2.55 -33.78 7.29
CA TYR A 33 -3.38 -34.32 6.19
C TYR A 33 -2.64 -35.27 5.23
N GLY A 34 -1.39 -35.64 5.52
CA GLY A 34 -0.62 -36.60 4.72
C GLY A 34 -0.06 -36.10 3.39
N PHE A 35 -0.14 -34.80 3.10
CA PHE A 35 0.39 -34.20 1.88
C PHE A 35 1.90 -33.96 1.93
N ARG A 36 2.51 -33.96 3.10
CA ARG A 36 3.97 -33.87 3.30
C ARG A 36 4.46 -34.79 4.39
N LEU A 37 5.74 -35.18 4.29
CA LEU A 37 6.42 -35.94 5.33
C LEU A 37 6.80 -35.04 6.52
N PRO A 38 6.92 -35.61 7.74
CA PRO A 38 7.32 -34.86 8.94
C PRO A 38 8.64 -34.07 8.78
N CYS A 39 9.61 -34.59 8.01
CA CYS A 39 10.89 -33.94 7.72
C CYS A 39 10.75 -32.63 6.91
N ALA A 40 9.59 -32.34 6.36
CA ALA A 40 9.35 -31.03 5.72
C ALA A 40 9.57 -29.85 6.68
N ARG A 41 9.48 -30.08 8.00
CA ARG A 41 9.75 -29.07 9.05
C ARG A 41 11.21 -28.66 9.12
N ASP A 42 12.15 -29.50 8.64
CA ASP A 42 13.60 -29.23 8.74
C ASP A 42 14.05 -28.09 7.79
N ASN A 43 13.41 -27.99 6.64
CA ASN A 43 13.65 -26.89 5.70
C ASN A 43 12.74 -25.70 6.05
N ARG A 44 13.21 -24.78 6.86
CA ARG A 44 12.44 -23.68 7.43
C ARG A 44 13.18 -22.34 7.38
N PRO A 45 12.47 -21.21 7.38
CA PRO A 45 13.07 -19.91 7.68
C PRO A 45 13.70 -19.89 9.08
N LEU A 46 14.61 -18.97 9.31
CA LEU A 46 15.11 -18.68 10.64
C LEU A 46 13.96 -18.18 11.53
N THR A 47 14.01 -18.51 12.82
CA THR A 47 13.19 -17.79 13.79
C THR A 47 13.67 -16.34 13.89
N PRO A 48 12.83 -15.41 14.38
CA PRO A 48 13.25 -14.03 14.62
C PRO A 48 14.53 -13.93 15.46
N ASP A 49 14.61 -14.70 16.55
CA ASP A 49 15.77 -14.69 17.44
C ASP A 49 17.04 -15.21 16.75
N GLU A 50 16.91 -16.29 15.96
CA GLU A 50 18.03 -16.80 15.15
C GLU A 50 18.50 -15.79 14.10
N PHE A 51 17.57 -15.06 13.48
CA PHE A 51 17.90 -14.02 12.52
C PHE A 51 18.68 -12.88 13.19
N PHE A 52 18.12 -12.29 14.24
CA PHE A 52 18.74 -11.17 14.94
C PHE A 52 20.06 -11.55 15.66
N ALA A 53 20.23 -12.80 16.06
CA ALA A 53 21.50 -13.30 16.57
C ALA A 53 22.62 -13.38 15.50
N ARG A 54 22.26 -13.53 14.23
CA ARG A 54 23.19 -13.64 13.11
C ARG A 54 23.52 -12.31 12.45
N VAL A 55 22.58 -11.38 12.39
CA VAL A 55 22.80 -10.02 11.89
C VAL A 55 23.57 -9.24 12.96
N GLY A 56 24.73 -8.72 12.63
CA GLY A 56 25.57 -8.01 13.59
C GLY A 56 24.99 -6.64 13.96
N LYS A 57 25.46 -5.58 13.28
CA LYS A 57 24.91 -4.24 13.45
C LYS A 57 23.72 -4.04 12.50
N VAL A 58 22.62 -3.51 13.03
CA VAL A 58 21.41 -3.25 12.27
C VAL A 58 21.09 -1.77 12.32
N LEU A 59 20.68 -1.23 11.16
CA LEU A 59 20.08 0.10 11.03
C LEU A 59 18.65 -0.10 10.52
N PHE A 60 17.68 0.29 11.33
CA PHE A 60 16.28 0.36 10.93
C PHE A 60 16.02 1.71 10.27
N VAL A 61 15.34 1.69 9.13
CA VAL A 61 14.93 2.89 8.39
C VAL A 61 13.41 2.85 8.25
N SER A 62 12.73 3.89 8.72
CA SER A 62 11.29 3.99 8.63
C SER A 62 10.82 5.42 8.88
N ALA A 63 9.76 5.85 8.20
CA ALA A 63 9.05 7.09 8.51
C ALA A 63 8.17 6.94 9.76
N THR A 64 7.69 5.73 10.05
CA THR A 64 6.80 5.38 11.16
C THR A 64 7.29 4.12 11.87
N PRO A 65 8.44 4.19 12.59
CA PRO A 65 9.00 3.02 13.25
C PRO A 65 8.03 2.44 14.28
N GLY A 66 7.99 1.10 14.38
CA GLY A 66 7.16 0.40 15.34
C GLY A 66 7.75 0.40 16.76
N ASP A 67 6.94 0.12 17.75
CA ASP A 67 7.35 0.12 19.17
C ASP A 67 8.51 -0.82 19.45
N TRP A 68 8.56 -1.94 18.74
CA TRP A 68 9.63 -2.91 18.93
C TRP A 68 10.98 -2.36 18.45
N GLU A 69 11.05 -1.76 17.25
CA GLU A 69 12.30 -1.15 16.74
C GLU A 69 12.78 -0.05 17.68
N LEU A 70 11.85 0.78 18.19
CA LEU A 70 12.18 1.82 19.16
C LEU A 70 12.73 1.23 20.45
N SER A 71 12.17 0.12 20.93
CA SER A 71 12.59 -0.53 22.18
C SER A 71 13.97 -1.18 22.13
N VAL A 72 14.39 -1.68 20.95
CA VAL A 72 15.68 -2.37 20.78
C VAL A 72 16.79 -1.45 20.24
N SER A 73 16.45 -0.26 19.78
CA SER A 73 17.42 0.69 19.23
C SER A 73 18.19 1.42 20.32
N ASN A 74 19.52 1.39 20.25
CA ASN A 74 20.37 2.11 21.18
C ASN A 74 20.35 3.64 20.94
N LYS A 75 20.04 4.05 19.71
CA LYS A 75 20.01 5.46 19.29
C LYS A 75 18.96 5.63 18.21
N ILE A 76 18.14 6.66 18.36
CA ILE A 76 17.18 7.11 17.37
C ILE A 76 17.74 8.41 16.77
N VAL A 77 17.76 8.46 15.43
CA VAL A 77 18.18 9.64 14.68
C VAL A 77 17.03 10.05 13.78
N GLU A 78 16.54 11.24 13.97
CA GLU A 78 15.47 11.81 13.16
C GLU A 78 16.08 12.60 11.98
N GLN A 79 15.57 12.37 10.81
CA GLN A 79 15.88 13.16 9.61
C GLN A 79 14.60 13.81 9.11
N ILE A 80 14.32 15.00 9.58
CA ILE A 80 13.12 15.78 9.25
C ILE A 80 13.52 16.85 8.24
N ILE A 81 13.62 16.47 6.98
CA ILE A 81 13.96 17.37 5.87
C ILE A 81 12.91 17.26 4.79
N ARG A 82 12.29 18.39 4.44
CA ARG A 82 11.43 18.54 3.26
C ARG A 82 12.09 19.49 2.25
N PRO A 83 13.07 19.01 1.48
CA PRO A 83 13.84 19.86 0.57
C PRO A 83 12.98 20.47 -0.55
N THR A 84 11.85 19.84 -0.87
CA THR A 84 10.90 20.30 -1.90
C THR A 84 10.07 21.51 -1.45
N GLY A 85 9.95 21.77 -0.14
CA GLY A 85 9.04 22.78 0.42
C GLY A 85 7.55 22.49 0.23
N LEU A 86 7.19 21.30 -0.29
CA LEU A 86 5.79 20.89 -0.43
C LEU A 86 5.19 20.59 0.94
N LEU A 87 4.03 21.17 1.19
CA LEU A 87 3.24 20.90 2.39
C LEU A 87 2.49 19.59 2.28
N ASP A 88 2.06 19.06 3.44
CA ASP A 88 1.11 17.94 3.45
C ASP A 88 -0.19 18.35 2.77
N PRO A 89 -0.88 17.41 2.10
CA PRO A 89 -2.15 17.70 1.48
C PRO A 89 -3.20 18.13 2.52
N VAL A 90 -4.08 19.05 2.12
CA VAL A 90 -5.23 19.44 2.94
C VAL A 90 -6.20 18.25 2.99
N ILE A 91 -6.61 17.87 4.20
CA ILE A 91 -7.59 16.80 4.42
C ILE A 91 -8.95 17.42 4.67
N GLU A 92 -9.93 17.08 3.85
CA GLU A 92 -11.33 17.47 4.00
C GLU A 92 -12.19 16.24 4.29
N ILE A 93 -13.02 16.33 5.34
CA ILE A 93 -13.99 15.27 5.65
C ILE A 93 -15.36 15.76 5.18
N ARG A 94 -15.98 15.00 4.30
CA ARG A 94 -17.28 15.31 3.71
C ARG A 94 -18.34 14.26 4.07
N PRO A 95 -19.65 14.61 4.06
CA PRO A 95 -20.72 13.66 4.36
C PRO A 95 -20.78 12.51 3.35
N ILE A 96 -21.16 11.31 3.82
CA ILE A 96 -21.35 10.13 2.96
C ILE A 96 -22.55 10.33 2.02
N THR A 97 -23.60 11.01 2.50
CA THR A 97 -24.79 11.27 1.68
C THR A 97 -24.44 12.18 0.51
N GLY A 98 -24.66 11.71 -0.70
CA GLY A 98 -24.32 12.44 -1.93
C GLY A 98 -22.82 12.38 -2.32
N GLN A 99 -22.03 11.52 -1.68
CA GLN A 99 -20.59 11.42 -1.92
C GLN A 99 -20.20 11.17 -3.40
N ILE A 100 -21.04 10.45 -4.16
CA ILE A 100 -20.78 10.18 -5.57
C ILE A 100 -20.99 11.43 -6.43
N ASP A 101 -22.04 12.19 -6.18
CA ASP A 101 -22.31 13.45 -6.91
C ASP A 101 -21.23 14.49 -6.59
N ASP A 102 -20.80 14.58 -5.33
CA ASP A 102 -19.71 15.43 -4.88
C ASP A 102 -18.40 15.03 -5.56
N LEU A 103 -18.06 13.74 -5.56
CA LEU A 103 -16.90 13.21 -6.27
C LEU A 103 -16.91 13.57 -7.76
N ILE A 104 -18.07 13.45 -8.44
CA ILE A 104 -18.21 13.80 -9.86
C ILE A 104 -17.94 15.28 -10.09
N GLY A 105 -18.41 16.14 -9.20
CA GLY A 105 -18.12 17.56 -9.23
C GLY A 105 -16.62 17.86 -9.19
N GLU A 106 -15.93 17.25 -8.21
CA GLU A 106 -14.49 17.38 -8.03
C GLU A 106 -13.68 16.83 -9.21
N ILE A 107 -14.10 15.68 -9.78
CA ILE A 107 -13.48 15.09 -10.97
C ILE A 107 -13.56 16.04 -12.15
N LYS A 108 -14.76 16.61 -12.43
CA LYS A 108 -14.96 17.52 -13.56
C LYS A 108 -14.13 18.78 -13.44
N GLU A 109 -14.04 19.35 -12.24
CA GLU A 109 -13.24 20.53 -12.00
C GLU A 109 -11.75 20.29 -12.25
N ARG A 110 -11.21 19.18 -11.76
CA ARG A 110 -9.79 18.86 -11.89
C ARG A 110 -9.43 18.38 -13.30
N ALA A 111 -10.28 17.58 -13.92
CA ALA A 111 -10.09 17.15 -15.29
C ALA A 111 -10.04 18.34 -16.27
N ALA A 112 -10.85 19.39 -16.00
CA ALA A 112 -10.79 20.64 -16.78
C ALA A 112 -9.48 21.42 -16.63
N LYS A 113 -8.73 21.18 -15.56
CA LYS A 113 -7.39 21.74 -15.28
C LYS A 113 -6.25 20.83 -15.71
N ASP A 114 -6.56 19.71 -16.38
CA ASP A 114 -5.61 18.66 -16.79
C ASP A 114 -4.90 17.98 -15.59
N GLU A 115 -5.58 17.91 -14.45
CA GLU A 115 -5.12 17.25 -13.23
C GLU A 115 -5.67 15.82 -13.15
N ARG A 116 -5.02 14.96 -12.35
CA ARG A 116 -5.39 13.55 -12.19
C ARG A 116 -5.96 13.29 -10.80
N ILE A 117 -6.79 12.27 -10.72
CA ILE A 117 -7.53 11.92 -9.51
C ILE A 117 -7.33 10.43 -9.17
N LEU A 118 -7.03 10.13 -7.92
CA LEU A 118 -7.09 8.77 -7.37
C LEU A 118 -8.35 8.63 -6.53
N VAL A 119 -9.07 7.52 -6.73
CA VAL A 119 -10.23 7.17 -5.90
C VAL A 119 -9.99 5.81 -5.28
N THR A 120 -9.93 5.75 -3.96
CA THR A 120 -9.78 4.50 -3.24
C THR A 120 -11.12 4.03 -2.67
N THR A 121 -11.39 2.72 -2.81
CA THR A 121 -12.59 2.06 -2.33
C THR A 121 -12.24 0.89 -1.43
N LEU A 122 -13.17 0.43 -0.60
CA LEU A 122 -12.96 -0.70 0.31
C LEU A 122 -12.89 -2.05 -0.41
N THR A 123 -13.64 -2.23 -1.48
CA THR A 123 -13.78 -3.53 -2.15
C THR A 123 -13.57 -3.43 -3.66
N LYS A 124 -13.12 -4.53 -4.25
CA LYS A 124 -12.96 -4.67 -5.72
C LYS A 124 -14.27 -4.38 -6.46
N ARG A 125 -15.38 -4.92 -5.94
CA ARG A 125 -16.70 -4.73 -6.55
C ARG A 125 -17.11 -3.27 -6.57
N MET A 126 -16.89 -2.54 -5.47
CA MET A 126 -17.15 -1.09 -5.45
C MET A 126 -16.29 -0.32 -6.45
N ALA A 127 -15.01 -0.70 -6.58
CA ALA A 127 -14.13 -0.07 -7.56
C ALA A 127 -14.63 -0.29 -8.99
N GLU A 128 -15.08 -1.49 -9.31
CA GLU A 128 -15.64 -1.87 -10.61
C GLU A 128 -16.94 -1.13 -10.88
N ASP A 129 -17.93 -1.25 -9.97
CA ASP A 129 -19.24 -0.59 -10.09
C ASP A 129 -19.08 0.95 -10.24
N LEU A 130 -18.19 1.56 -9.46
CA LEU A 130 -17.92 3.00 -9.54
C LEU A 130 -17.24 3.38 -10.86
N THR A 131 -16.31 2.58 -11.34
CA THR A 131 -15.63 2.82 -12.63
C THR A 131 -16.64 2.77 -13.77
N ASP A 132 -17.50 1.76 -13.81
CA ASP A 132 -18.53 1.61 -14.83
C ASP A 132 -19.50 2.79 -14.82
N TYR A 133 -19.92 3.22 -13.64
CA TYR A 133 -20.80 4.37 -13.48
C TYR A 133 -20.15 5.67 -13.99
N LEU A 134 -18.90 5.95 -13.60
CA LEU A 134 -18.17 7.13 -14.06
C LEU A 134 -17.94 7.10 -15.58
N ALA A 135 -17.65 5.94 -16.14
CA ALA A 135 -17.49 5.76 -17.60
C ALA A 135 -18.79 6.05 -18.36
N GLN A 136 -19.95 5.62 -17.84
CA GLN A 136 -21.28 5.93 -18.43
C GLN A 136 -21.56 7.44 -18.45
N LEU A 137 -20.99 8.20 -17.53
CA LEU A 137 -21.08 9.67 -17.51
C LEU A 137 -20.07 10.36 -18.42
N GLY A 138 -19.30 9.58 -19.19
CA GLY A 138 -18.29 10.12 -20.12
C GLY A 138 -16.96 10.52 -19.47
N ILE A 139 -16.73 10.16 -18.21
CA ILE A 139 -15.46 10.40 -17.52
C ILE A 139 -14.43 9.39 -17.99
N ARG A 140 -13.21 9.86 -18.31
CA ARG A 140 -12.09 9.00 -18.70
C ARG A 140 -11.52 8.34 -17.43
N VAL A 141 -11.96 7.13 -17.13
CA VAL A 141 -11.64 6.41 -15.90
C VAL A 141 -11.11 5.02 -16.19
N LYS A 142 -10.17 4.55 -15.37
CA LYS A 142 -9.74 3.14 -15.31
C LYS A 142 -9.74 2.67 -13.86
N TRP A 143 -9.79 1.35 -13.64
CA TRP A 143 -9.65 0.78 -12.32
C TRP A 143 -8.45 -0.15 -12.22
N LEU A 144 -7.87 -0.19 -11.03
CA LEU A 144 -6.72 -1.03 -10.69
C LEU A 144 -7.19 -2.17 -9.79
N HIS A 145 -7.12 -3.40 -10.28
CA HIS A 145 -7.44 -4.60 -9.51
C HIS A 145 -6.18 -5.35 -9.06
N SER A 146 -6.33 -6.18 -8.01
CA SER A 146 -5.20 -6.90 -7.41
C SER A 146 -4.55 -7.93 -8.33
N ASP A 147 -5.25 -8.38 -9.37
CA ASP A 147 -4.81 -9.46 -10.26
C ASP A 147 -4.04 -8.92 -11.47
N ILE A 148 -3.89 -7.60 -11.59
CA ILE A 148 -3.07 -6.95 -12.62
C ILE A 148 -1.61 -7.31 -12.41
N LYS A 149 -0.95 -7.73 -13.50
CA LYS A 149 0.49 -8.02 -13.50
C LYS A 149 1.30 -6.74 -13.24
N ALA A 150 2.49 -6.90 -12.67
CA ALA A 150 3.34 -5.77 -12.32
C ALA A 150 3.62 -4.82 -13.51
N LEU A 151 3.84 -5.36 -14.71
CA LEU A 151 4.06 -4.56 -15.92
C LEU A 151 2.84 -3.74 -16.32
N GLU A 152 1.66 -4.36 -16.32
CA GLU A 152 0.40 -3.69 -16.65
C GLU A 152 0.08 -2.57 -15.65
N ARG A 153 0.46 -2.76 -14.38
CA ARG A 153 0.33 -1.71 -13.36
C ARG A 153 1.22 -0.50 -13.67
N VAL A 154 2.46 -0.73 -14.10
CA VAL A 154 3.38 0.34 -14.49
C VAL A 154 2.84 1.09 -15.71
N GLU A 155 2.31 0.38 -16.70
CA GLU A 155 1.68 0.98 -17.89
C GLU A 155 0.46 1.82 -17.50
N LEU A 156 -0.41 1.31 -16.62
CA LEU A 156 -1.59 2.02 -16.16
C LEU A 156 -1.23 3.34 -15.45
N LEU A 157 -0.23 3.32 -14.57
CA LEU A 157 0.25 4.52 -13.88
C LEU A 157 0.90 5.50 -14.86
N ARG A 158 1.65 5.02 -15.85
CA ARG A 158 2.20 5.84 -16.91
C ARG A 158 1.09 6.50 -17.75
N ASP A 159 0.05 5.75 -18.10
CA ASP A 159 -1.08 6.26 -18.87
C ASP A 159 -1.83 7.35 -18.12
N LEU A 160 -2.01 7.18 -16.78
CA LEU A 160 -2.58 8.21 -15.91
C LEU A 160 -1.74 9.49 -15.95
N ARG A 161 -0.43 9.38 -15.78
CA ARG A 161 0.51 10.52 -15.83
C ARG A 161 0.49 11.22 -17.19
N LEU A 162 0.39 10.48 -18.28
CA LEU A 162 0.29 11.03 -19.65
C LEU A 162 -1.09 11.62 -19.99
N GLY A 163 -2.08 11.50 -19.09
CA GLY A 163 -3.41 12.05 -19.30
C GLY A 163 -4.27 11.29 -20.29
N LEU A 164 -3.96 10.03 -20.54
CA LEU A 164 -4.81 9.17 -21.38
C LEU A 164 -6.15 8.89 -20.71
N PHE A 165 -6.22 9.04 -19.39
CA PHE A 165 -7.45 9.08 -18.60
C PHE A 165 -7.22 9.95 -17.37
N ASP A 166 -8.30 10.37 -16.69
CA ASP A 166 -8.24 11.36 -15.60
C ASP A 166 -8.33 10.73 -14.21
N VAL A 167 -9.04 9.62 -14.10
CA VAL A 167 -9.40 9.00 -12.82
C VAL A 167 -8.91 7.57 -12.76
N LEU A 168 -8.18 7.23 -11.69
CA LEU A 168 -7.83 5.86 -11.35
C LEU A 168 -8.58 5.45 -10.09
N VAL A 169 -9.43 4.43 -10.21
CA VAL A 169 -10.17 3.85 -9.09
C VAL A 169 -9.51 2.54 -8.66
N GLY A 170 -9.49 2.23 -7.39
CA GLY A 170 -9.02 0.91 -6.93
C GLY A 170 -9.05 0.73 -5.42
N VAL A 171 -8.65 -0.46 -5.00
CA VAL A 171 -8.54 -0.83 -3.58
C VAL A 171 -7.10 -0.64 -3.13
N ASN A 172 -6.91 0.00 -1.98
CA ASN A 172 -5.58 0.23 -1.41
C ASN A 172 -4.60 0.90 -2.41
N LEU A 173 -5.07 1.91 -3.14
CA LEU A 173 -4.23 2.67 -4.08
C LEU A 173 -3.16 3.48 -3.37
N LEU A 174 -3.45 3.92 -2.14
CA LEU A 174 -2.54 4.71 -1.31
C LEU A 174 -1.52 3.78 -0.66
N ARG A 175 -0.52 3.38 -1.44
CA ARG A 175 0.63 2.67 -0.92
C ARG A 175 1.84 3.58 -0.90
N GLU A 176 2.72 3.35 0.05
CA GLU A 176 4.04 3.98 0.08
C GLU A 176 4.78 3.79 -1.25
N GLY A 177 5.57 4.77 -1.63
CA GLY A 177 6.37 4.72 -2.86
C GLY A 177 5.64 5.13 -4.15
N LEU A 178 4.41 5.67 -4.09
CA LEU A 178 3.78 6.32 -5.24
C LEU A 178 4.15 7.79 -5.27
N ASP A 179 4.82 8.20 -6.34
CA ASP A 179 5.13 9.61 -6.64
C ASP A 179 4.41 9.99 -7.95
N LEU A 180 3.28 10.66 -7.80
CA LEU A 180 2.38 11.07 -8.89
C LEU A 180 2.08 12.58 -8.77
N PRO A 181 3.02 13.43 -9.20
CA PRO A 181 2.88 14.89 -9.06
C PRO A 181 1.69 15.45 -9.86
N GLU A 182 1.19 14.72 -10.85
CA GLU A 182 0.02 15.08 -11.65
C GLU A 182 -1.31 14.88 -10.91
N VAL A 183 -1.29 14.12 -9.80
CA VAL A 183 -2.49 13.85 -8.98
C VAL A 183 -2.70 14.99 -8.00
N SER A 184 -3.83 15.69 -8.12
CA SER A 184 -4.22 16.80 -7.25
C SER A 184 -5.30 16.42 -6.23
N LEU A 185 -5.98 15.29 -6.41
CA LEU A 185 -7.01 14.80 -5.50
C LEU A 185 -6.85 13.31 -5.24
N VAL A 186 -6.95 12.95 -3.97
CA VAL A 186 -7.16 11.58 -3.52
C VAL A 186 -8.50 11.53 -2.79
N ALA A 187 -9.45 10.80 -3.33
CA ALA A 187 -10.76 10.59 -2.71
C ALA A 187 -10.81 9.22 -2.04
N ILE A 188 -11.14 9.19 -0.75
CA ILE A 188 -11.32 7.95 0.02
C ILE A 188 -12.81 7.76 0.24
N MET A 189 -13.37 6.73 -0.39
CA MET A 189 -14.78 6.42 -0.29
C MET A 189 -15.06 5.58 0.95
N GLU A 190 -16.15 5.90 1.66
CA GLU A 190 -16.57 5.16 2.87
C GLU A 190 -15.47 5.07 3.95
N ALA A 191 -14.78 6.18 4.19
CA ALA A 191 -13.67 6.26 5.16
C ALA A 191 -14.09 6.04 6.63
N ASP A 192 -15.39 5.93 6.90
CA ASP A 192 -16.00 5.59 8.19
C ASP A 192 -15.97 4.08 8.50
N LYS A 193 -15.68 3.23 7.51
CA LYS A 193 -15.63 1.79 7.68
C LYS A 193 -14.22 1.30 7.95
N GLU A 194 -14.07 0.38 8.89
CA GLU A 194 -12.82 -0.33 9.13
C GLU A 194 -12.47 -1.23 7.92
N GLY A 195 -11.21 -1.22 7.49
CA GLY A 195 -10.76 -2.09 6.40
C GLY A 195 -9.64 -1.52 5.52
N PHE A 196 -9.05 -0.39 5.92
CA PHE A 196 -7.87 0.19 5.29
C PHE A 196 -6.59 -0.20 6.02
#